data_bfdcd37fb6865c64dd86cd6410494107
#
_entry.id   bfdcd37fb6865c64dd86cd6410494107
#
_cell.length_a   1.000
_cell.length_b   1.000
_cell.length_c   1.000
_cell.angle_alpha   90.00
_cell.angle_beta   90.00
_cell.angle_gamma   90.00
#
_symmetry.space_group_name_H-M   'P 1'
#
loop_
_entity.id
_entity.type
_entity.pdbx_description
1 polymer ?
#
loop_
_entity_poly.entity_id
_entity_poly.type
_entity_poly.pdbx_seq_one_letter_code
_entity_poly.pdbx_strand_id
1 'polypeptide(L)'
;WSSDVCSSDLKDTKQMSYEMFCKGMSMEEIAKSRDLVTGTIATHLEHYVRMRKIKLEQVVAVEKIEKIRRYQQKNENSGVAGIKAALGDEVSYADIRFVFAADDARR
;
A
#
# COMPACT_ATOMS: atom_id res chain seq x y z
N TRP A 1 30.23 10.49 -3.56
CA TRP A 1 29.53 9.96 -2.39
C TRP A 1 28.05 10.34 -2.41
N SER A 2 27.75 11.38 -3.12
CA SER A 2 26.37 11.87 -3.19
C SER A 2 25.43 10.84 -3.80
N SER A 3 25.87 10.11 -4.82
CA SER A 3 25.00 9.11 -5.45
C SER A 3 24.71 7.95 -4.52
N ASP A 4 25.69 7.52 -3.75
CA ASP A 4 25.52 6.47 -2.77
C ASP A 4 24.56 6.91 -1.67
N VAL A 5 24.71 8.14 -1.23
CA VAL A 5 23.85 8.70 -0.20
C VAL A 5 22.40 8.77 -0.69
N CYS A 6 22.18 9.18 -1.94
CA CYS A 6 20.84 9.22 -2.52
C CYS A 6 20.18 7.85 -2.54
N SER A 7 20.92 6.82 -2.94
CA SER A 7 20.41 5.45 -2.97
C SER A 7 20.07 4.96 -1.57
N SER A 8 20.94 5.23 -0.61
CA SER A 8 20.71 4.87 0.78
C SER A 8 19.51 5.60 1.35
N ASP A 9 19.36 6.89 1.01
CA ASP A 9 18.24 7.69 1.49
C ASP A 9 16.91 7.10 1.02
N LEU A 10 16.83 6.65 -0.22
CA LEU A 10 15.60 6.05 -0.76
C LEU A 10 15.23 4.77 0.00
N LYS A 11 16.21 3.91 0.26
CA LYS A 11 15.98 2.69 1.03
C LYS A 11 15.59 3.00 2.46
N ASP A 12 16.32 3.92 3.08
CA ASP A 12 16.06 4.33 4.44
C ASP A 12 14.67 4.94 4.58
N THR A 13 14.24 5.69 3.58
CA THR A 13 12.92 6.30 3.59
C THR A 13 11.81 5.25 3.64
N LYS A 14 11.91 4.23 2.80
CA LYS A 14 10.93 3.14 2.81
C LYS A 14 10.98 2.36 4.11
N GLN A 15 12.17 2.04 4.57
CA GLN A 15 12.37 1.28 5.79
C GLN A 15 11.82 2.03 7.01
N MET A 16 12.05 3.33 7.09
CA MET A 16 11.52 4.12 8.19
C MET A 16 10.00 4.12 8.23
N SER A 17 9.37 4.25 7.08
CA SER A 17 7.90 4.17 6.99
C SER A 17 7.41 2.81 7.47
N TYR A 18 8.08 1.75 7.06
CA TYR A 18 7.75 0.39 7.46
C TYR A 18 7.90 0.20 8.97
N GLU A 19 9.02 0.68 9.53
CA GLU A 19 9.26 0.57 10.97
C GLU A 19 8.20 1.31 11.78
N MET A 20 7.86 2.52 11.36
CA MET A 20 6.81 3.30 12.01
C MET A 20 5.47 2.57 11.95
N PHE A 21 5.17 1.97 10.82
CA PHE A 21 3.94 1.20 10.65
C PHE A 21 3.91 0.01 11.60
N CYS A 22 5.04 -0.68 11.76
CA CYS A 22 5.15 -1.80 12.68
C CYS A 22 4.97 -1.39 14.14
N LYS A 23 5.27 -0.13 14.47
CA LYS A 23 5.07 0.41 15.80
C LYS A 23 3.60 0.73 16.10
N GLY A 24 2.74 0.61 15.11
CA GLY A 24 1.32 0.88 15.27
C GLY A 24 0.86 2.22 14.74
N MET A 25 1.73 2.95 14.06
CA MET A 25 1.37 4.24 13.47
C MET A 25 0.56 4.03 12.20
N SER A 26 -0.43 4.90 11.99
CA SER A 26 -1.21 4.88 10.76
C SER A 26 -0.43 5.59 9.64
N MET A 27 -0.87 5.37 8.39
CA MET A 27 -0.24 6.03 7.26
C MET A 27 -0.27 7.55 7.39
N GLU A 28 -1.36 8.08 7.91
CA GLU A 28 -1.48 9.52 8.11
C GLU A 28 -0.48 10.04 9.16
N GLU A 29 -0.33 9.30 10.26
CA GLU A 29 0.61 9.66 11.31
C GLU A 29 2.05 9.60 10.80
N ILE A 30 2.38 8.56 10.03
CA ILE A 30 3.70 8.43 9.43
C ILE A 30 3.96 9.59 8.48
N ALA A 31 2.98 9.93 7.65
CA ALA A 31 3.11 11.02 6.69
C ALA A 31 3.38 12.35 7.40
N LYS A 32 2.64 12.62 8.45
CA LYS A 32 2.85 13.85 9.23
C LYS A 32 4.23 13.87 9.89
N SER A 33 4.62 12.76 10.47
CA SER A 33 5.91 12.64 11.16
C SER A 33 7.08 12.86 10.20
N ARG A 34 6.92 12.46 8.96
CA ARG A 34 7.98 12.53 7.96
C ARG A 34 7.82 13.70 7.00
N ASP A 35 6.79 14.50 7.19
CA ASP A 35 6.47 15.63 6.32
C ASP A 35 6.29 15.18 4.85
N LEU A 36 5.57 14.08 4.68
CA LEU A 36 5.26 13.51 3.38
C LEU A 36 3.75 13.37 3.21
N VAL A 37 3.31 13.09 1.99
CA VAL A 37 1.89 12.85 1.75
C VAL A 37 1.56 11.37 1.99
N THR A 38 0.32 11.08 2.35
CA THR A 38 -0.11 9.70 2.62
C THR A 38 0.08 8.80 1.41
N GLY A 39 -0.08 9.35 0.20
CA GLY A 39 0.15 8.58 -1.03
C GLY A 39 1.58 8.05 -1.14
N THR A 40 2.56 8.85 -0.71
CA THR A 40 3.96 8.42 -0.68
C THR A 40 4.15 7.27 0.32
N ILE A 41 3.56 7.40 1.51
CA ILE A 41 3.66 6.35 2.52
C ILE A 41 2.99 5.06 2.02
N ALA A 42 1.84 5.18 1.37
CA ALA A 42 1.16 4.03 0.79
C ALA A 42 2.06 3.31 -0.23
N THR A 43 2.77 4.07 -1.06
CA THR A 43 3.71 3.49 -2.03
C THR A 43 4.83 2.74 -1.33
N HIS A 44 5.37 3.29 -0.24
CA HIS A 44 6.42 2.63 0.54
C HIS A 44 5.92 1.31 1.11
N LEU A 45 4.75 1.33 1.74
CA LEU A 45 4.18 0.14 2.34
C LEU A 45 3.77 -0.90 1.29
N GLU A 46 3.29 -0.45 0.13
CA GLU A 46 2.96 -1.33 -0.98
C GLU A 46 4.17 -2.19 -1.39
N HIS A 47 5.33 -1.57 -1.42
CA HIS A 47 6.58 -2.29 -1.73
C HIS A 47 6.78 -3.45 -0.74
N TYR A 48 6.58 -3.20 0.55
CA TYR A 48 6.75 -4.22 1.57
C TYR A 48 5.64 -5.28 1.55
N VAL A 49 4.44 -4.90 1.13
CA VAL A 49 3.37 -5.87 0.92
C VAL A 49 3.74 -6.85 -0.18
N ARG A 50 4.34 -6.34 -1.26
CA ARG A 50 4.83 -7.19 -2.36
C ARG A 50 5.92 -8.14 -1.88
N MET A 51 6.76 -7.69 -0.96
CA MET A 51 7.82 -8.51 -0.39
C MET A 51 7.33 -9.46 0.70
N ARG A 52 6.03 -9.43 0.99
CA ARG A 52 5.38 -10.23 2.03
C ARG A 52 5.89 -9.91 3.44
N LYS A 53 6.44 -8.73 3.62
CA LYS A 53 6.86 -8.28 4.96
C LYS A 53 5.69 -7.69 5.73
N ILE A 54 4.70 -7.18 5.03
CA ILE A 54 3.48 -6.64 5.63
C ILE A 54 2.29 -7.46 5.12
N LYS A 55 1.43 -7.86 6.03
CA LYS A 55 0.21 -8.57 5.65
C LYS A 55 -0.81 -7.58 5.09
N LEU A 56 -1.54 -8.01 4.07
CA LEU A 56 -2.56 -7.18 3.47
C LEU A 56 -3.58 -6.68 4.51
N GLU A 57 -3.93 -7.55 5.43
CA GLU A 57 -4.89 -7.23 6.47
C GLU A 57 -4.45 -6.11 7.40
N GLN A 58 -3.15 -5.87 7.48
CA GLN A 58 -2.60 -4.80 8.32
C GLN A 58 -2.76 -3.42 7.70
N VAL A 59 -2.79 -3.34 6.37
CA VAL A 59 -2.90 -2.06 5.66
C VAL A 59 -4.29 -1.80 5.12
N VAL A 60 -5.09 -2.85 4.92
CA VAL A 60 -6.44 -2.74 4.38
C VAL A 60 -7.39 -3.54 5.26
N ALA A 61 -8.55 -2.99 5.55
CA ALA A 61 -9.56 -3.70 6.33
C ALA A 61 -10.03 -4.94 5.56
N VAL A 62 -10.27 -6.03 6.30
CA VAL A 62 -10.73 -7.29 5.70
C VAL A 62 -11.99 -7.09 4.86
N GLU A 63 -12.90 -6.25 5.35
CA GLU A 63 -14.14 -5.95 4.62
C GLU A 63 -13.86 -5.38 3.24
N LYS A 64 -12.89 -4.45 3.18
CA LYS A 64 -12.51 -3.82 1.93
C LYS A 64 -11.84 -4.81 1.00
N ILE A 65 -10.97 -5.65 1.56
CA ILE A 65 -10.29 -6.71 0.80
C ILE A 65 -11.32 -7.61 0.12
N GLU A 66 -12.31 -8.05 0.88
CA GLU A 66 -13.36 -8.93 0.35
C GLU A 66 -14.15 -8.26 -0.78
N LYS A 67 -14.49 -7.00 -0.60
CA LYS A 67 -15.22 -6.26 -1.63
C LYS A 67 -14.42 -6.16 -2.92
N ILE A 68 -13.15 -5.84 -2.80
CA ILE A 68 -12.25 -5.71 -3.96
C ILE A 68 -12.11 -7.06 -4.65
N ARG A 69 -11.86 -8.12 -3.89
CA ARG A 69 -11.68 -9.46 -4.46
C ARG A 69 -12.94 -9.99 -5.11
N ARG A 70 -14.08 -9.74 -4.49
CA ARG A 70 -15.37 -10.14 -5.05
C ARG A 70 -15.60 -9.47 -6.40
N TYR A 71 -15.27 -8.21 -6.51
CA TYR A 71 -15.38 -7.49 -7.77
C TYR A 71 -14.40 -8.05 -8.81
N GLN A 72 -13.17 -8.35 -8.38
CA GLN A 72 -12.15 -8.91 -9.28
C GLN A 72 -12.58 -10.26 -9.85
N GLN A 73 -13.24 -11.08 -9.05
CA GLN A 73 -13.72 -12.38 -9.52
C GLN A 73 -14.73 -12.26 -10.65
N LYS A 74 -15.55 -11.22 -10.60
CA LYS A 74 -16.56 -10.97 -11.64
C LYS A 74 -15.96 -10.24 -12.84
N ASN A 75 -14.90 -9.49 -12.63
CA ASN A 75 -14.32 -8.62 -13.66
C ASN A 75 -12.80 -8.76 -13.64
N GLU A 76 -12.30 -9.88 -14.15
CA GLU A 76 -10.87 -10.21 -14.10
C GLU A 76 -9.97 -9.16 -14.77
N ASN A 77 -10.48 -8.47 -15.77
CA ASN A 77 -9.71 -7.48 -16.51
C ASN A 77 -9.82 -6.07 -15.96
N SER A 78 -10.49 -5.88 -14.83
CA SER A 78 -10.64 -4.56 -14.26
C SER A 78 -9.35 -4.14 -13.55
N GLY A 79 -8.88 -2.94 -13.88
CA GLY A 79 -7.73 -2.37 -13.21
C GLY A 79 -8.14 -1.60 -11.96
N VAL A 80 -7.15 -0.94 -11.34
CA VAL A 80 -7.38 -0.14 -10.14
C VAL A 80 -8.48 0.90 -10.37
N ALA A 81 -8.42 1.61 -11.48
CA ALA A 81 -9.39 2.66 -11.79
C ALA A 81 -10.80 2.09 -11.94
N GLY A 82 -10.93 0.94 -12.60
CA GLY A 82 -12.23 0.29 -12.77
C GLY A 82 -12.86 -0.11 -11.45
N ILE A 83 -12.07 -0.69 -10.58
CA ILE A 83 -12.53 -1.10 -9.25
C ILE A 83 -12.94 0.13 -8.43
N LYS A 84 -12.11 1.18 -8.46
CA LYS A 84 -12.41 2.42 -7.75
C LYS A 84 -13.72 3.04 -8.24
N ALA A 85 -13.92 3.06 -9.54
CA ALA A 85 -15.15 3.60 -10.12
C ALA A 85 -16.38 2.78 -9.70
N ALA A 86 -16.23 1.46 -9.64
CA ALA A 86 -17.34 0.57 -9.28
C ALA A 86 -17.67 0.62 -7.79
N LEU A 87 -16.65 0.60 -6.94
CA LEU A 87 -16.85 0.58 -5.49
C LEU A 87 -16.95 1.98 -4.88
N GLY A 88 -16.45 2.99 -5.58
CA GLY A 88 -16.57 4.37 -5.14
C GLY A 88 -15.88 4.64 -3.82
N ASP A 89 -16.59 5.26 -2.90
CA ASP A 89 -16.04 5.65 -1.60
C ASP A 89 -15.85 4.49 -0.63
N GLU A 90 -16.34 3.30 -0.97
CA GLU A 90 -16.19 2.14 -0.10
C GLU A 90 -14.74 1.73 0.08
N VAL A 91 -13.91 1.97 -0.94
CA VAL A 91 -12.48 1.68 -0.89
C VAL A 91 -11.71 2.84 -1.51
N SER A 92 -10.46 2.98 -1.13
CA SER A 92 -9.60 4.02 -1.71
C SER A 92 -8.65 3.40 -2.73
N TYR A 93 -8.00 4.25 -3.53
CA TYR A 93 -6.99 3.79 -4.47
C TYR A 93 -5.89 3.01 -3.74
N ALA A 94 -5.48 3.49 -2.56
CA ALA A 94 -4.46 2.82 -1.79
C ALA A 94 -4.87 1.39 -1.43
N ASP A 95 -6.12 1.22 -0.99
CA ASP A 95 -6.64 -0.10 -0.63
C ASP A 95 -6.57 -1.06 -1.83
N ILE A 96 -6.99 -0.60 -2.99
CA ILE A 96 -6.99 -1.42 -4.20
C ILE A 96 -5.56 -1.79 -4.61
N ARG A 97 -4.66 -0.80 -4.54
CA ARG A 97 -3.26 -1.02 -4.88
C ARG A 97 -2.60 -2.04 -3.95
N PHE A 98 -2.92 -1.99 -2.65
CA PHE A 98 -2.40 -2.96 -1.70
C PHE A 98 -2.87 -4.37 -2.03
N VAL A 99 -4.13 -4.53 -2.42
CA VAL A 99 -4.67 -5.84 -2.81
C VAL A 99 -3.92 -6.36 -4.04
N PHE A 100 -3.70 -5.49 -5.02
CA PHE A 100 -2.97 -5.87 -6.23
C PHE A 100 -1.52 -6.25 -5.90
N ALA A 101 -0.88 -5.51 -5.00
CA ALA A 101 0.49 -5.81 -4.59
C ALA A 101 0.57 -7.18 -3.91
N ALA A 102 -0.39 -7.49 -3.07
CA ALA A 102 -0.45 -8.79 -2.40
C ALA A 102 -0.68 -9.92 -3.40
N ASP A 103 -1.52 -9.69 -4.38
CA ASP A 103 -1.77 -10.68 -5.44
C ASP A 103 -0.52 -10.92 -6.28
N ASP A 104 0.21 -9.85 -6.60
CA ASP A 104 1.50 -9.97 -7.31
C ASP A 104 2.48 -10.83 -6.52
N ALA A 105 2.49 -10.67 -5.20
CA ALA A 105 3.41 -11.41 -4.35
C ALA A 105 3.13 -12.92 -4.35
N ARG A 106 1.91 -13.33 -4.68
CA ARG A 106 1.55 -14.74 -4.75
C ARG A 106 2.01 -15.41 -6.04
N ARG A 107 2.28 -14.61 -7.04
CA ARG A 107 2.76 -15.12 -8.32
C ARG A 107 4.27 -15.28 -8.29
#